data_d70891c54720322484795ee8514e7d7b
#
_entry.id   d70891c54720322484795ee8514e7d7b
#
_cell.length_a   1.000
_cell.length_b   1.000
_cell.length_c   1.000
_cell.angle_alpha   90.00
_cell.angle_beta   90.00
_cell.angle_gamma   90.00
#
_symmetry.space_group_name_H-M   'P 1'
#
loop_
_entity.id
_entity.type
_entity.pdbx_description
1 polymer ?
#
loop_
_entity_poly.entity_id
_entity_poly.type
_entity_poly.pdbx_seq_one_letter_code
_entity_poly.pdbx_strand_id
1 'polypeptide(L)'
;MKSVKKLSRKILRAFKGYRSKEGDLKKEQGNPVTSQLGFVDHIGLRHVHGWVMDPDDPAERLSVEAFLPETGESLGNAVASQFNHGIAGVGDNSRQYGFWFPLKREITPEEQKNLQVRVPGRNEVCRAPNLESWHPLLHVAMDIVDNCNLRCPFCLYDYSKVRKTHFMTQETLESALRLMPYTKDREFWFSCLHEPSLHPDFLSFLNLVPPAMRKKVFFTSNFARRMPESYFQGLAKSEISHVNISLESLTPEIYERMRKGARFPIFMENWDKLITAFNEVNSSVNLYYIIMAYKSNLDELPSMARYLIEERRAARVEIRYTYDVPFIEAAFRDQEFLQEEDWDWLQANLPHLGSGQVVLDRPAFSKTREDDVAEPDVVPAAYSEAGFLPDRYLARLMWDGTLELRGISRASEGEAMVEIPILTRNIRDIDDLDSFFYSLNCSKIPS
;
A
#
# COMPACT_ATOMS: atom_id res chain seq x y z
N MET A 1 -7.90 -23.67 6.06
CA MET A 1 -6.81 -23.11 5.26
C MET A 1 -7.23 -22.63 3.86
N LYS A 2 -7.98 -23.39 3.03
CA LYS A 2 -8.41 -22.92 1.68
C LYS A 2 -9.33 -21.68 1.71
N SER A 3 -10.18 -21.52 2.71
CA SER A 3 -11.11 -20.37 2.85
C SER A 3 -10.40 -19.06 3.17
N VAL A 4 -9.35 -19.06 3.99
CA VAL A 4 -8.58 -17.85 4.37
C VAL A 4 -7.78 -17.32 3.18
N LYS A 5 -7.21 -18.22 2.35
CA LYS A 5 -6.47 -17.82 1.14
C LYS A 5 -7.37 -17.14 0.08
N LYS A 6 -8.63 -17.58 -0.02
CA LYS A 6 -9.61 -16.98 -0.96
C LYS A 6 -10.04 -15.58 -0.49
N LEU A 7 -10.10 -15.37 0.81
CA LEU A 7 -10.47 -14.11 1.45
C LEU A 7 -9.38 -13.04 1.28
N SER A 8 -8.10 -13.37 1.49
CA SER A 8 -7.00 -12.42 1.34
C SER A 8 -6.91 -11.84 -0.08
N ARG A 9 -7.22 -12.64 -1.11
CA ARG A 9 -7.24 -12.20 -2.52
C ARG A 9 -8.36 -11.18 -2.81
N LYS A 10 -9.56 -11.36 -2.23
CA LYS A 10 -10.69 -10.42 -2.41
C LYS A 10 -10.49 -9.13 -1.62
N ILE A 11 -9.89 -9.22 -0.44
CA ILE A 11 -9.61 -8.07 0.42
C ILE A 11 -8.58 -7.14 -0.22
N LEU A 12 -7.53 -7.69 -0.82
CA LEU A 12 -6.53 -6.88 -1.53
C LEU A 12 -7.08 -6.24 -2.82
N ARG A 13 -8.13 -6.80 -3.43
CA ARG A 13 -8.89 -6.11 -4.48
C ARG A 13 -9.64 -4.88 -3.95
N ALA A 14 -10.02 -4.85 -2.67
CA ALA A 14 -10.56 -3.66 -2.01
C ALA A 14 -9.60 -2.46 -2.07
N PHE A 15 -8.30 -2.71 -2.23
CA PHE A 15 -7.28 -1.67 -2.36
C PHE A 15 -7.14 -1.07 -3.76
N LYS A 16 -7.80 -1.62 -4.79
CA LYS A 16 -7.76 -1.05 -6.15
C LYS A 16 -8.31 0.37 -6.23
N GLY A 17 -9.22 0.76 -5.33
CA GLY A 17 -9.74 2.13 -5.22
C GLY A 17 -8.74 3.12 -4.62
N TYR A 18 -7.68 2.66 -3.99
CA TYR A 18 -6.63 3.51 -3.44
C TYR A 18 -5.62 3.93 -4.53
N ARG A 19 -6.14 4.37 -5.68
CA ARG A 19 -5.33 5.13 -6.62
C ARG A 19 -5.07 6.50 -5.99
N SER A 20 -3.88 6.71 -5.42
CA SER A 20 -3.30 8.03 -5.55
C SER A 20 -3.37 8.34 -7.06
N LYS A 21 -4.07 9.40 -7.46
CA LYS A 21 -3.73 10.03 -8.73
C LYS A 21 -2.24 10.28 -8.62
N GLU A 22 -1.42 9.45 -9.25
CA GLU A 22 -0.11 9.87 -9.66
C GLU A 22 -0.41 11.13 -10.46
N GLY A 23 -0.13 12.29 -9.82
CA GLY A 23 -0.15 13.55 -10.52
C GLY A 23 0.66 13.32 -11.77
N ASP A 24 0.10 13.69 -12.91
CA ASP A 24 0.73 13.65 -14.20
C ASP A 24 2.25 13.71 -14.05
N LEU A 25 2.90 12.57 -14.15
CA LEU A 25 4.25 12.53 -14.65
C LEU A 25 4.12 13.12 -16.04
N LYS A 26 4.22 14.45 -16.12
CA LYS A 26 4.53 15.12 -17.35
C LYS A 26 5.64 14.26 -17.94
N LYS A 27 5.35 13.61 -19.06
CA LYS A 27 6.38 13.11 -19.96
C LYS A 27 7.29 14.33 -20.17
N GLU A 28 8.36 14.40 -19.39
CA GLU A 28 9.49 15.20 -19.81
C GLU A 28 9.88 14.56 -21.14
N GLN A 29 9.48 15.23 -22.21
CA GLN A 29 9.97 14.93 -23.54
C GLN A 29 11.48 15.08 -23.41
N GLY A 30 12.14 13.92 -23.29
CA GLY A 30 13.56 13.83 -23.13
C GLY A 30 14.23 14.47 -24.31
N ASN A 31 15.12 15.37 -24.02
CA ASN A 31 16.25 15.66 -24.88
C ASN A 31 16.93 14.33 -25.26
N PRO A 32 17.47 14.19 -26.48
CA PRO A 32 18.11 12.96 -26.92
C PRO A 32 19.18 12.55 -25.90
N VAL A 33 19.05 11.34 -25.39
CA VAL A 33 19.95 10.73 -24.44
C VAL A 33 21.33 10.62 -25.08
N THR A 34 22.22 11.50 -24.72
CA THR A 34 23.64 11.33 -24.98
C THR A 34 24.13 10.19 -24.08
N SER A 35 24.56 9.09 -24.68
CA SER A 35 25.35 7.95 -24.16
C SER A 35 25.38 7.75 -22.64
N GLN A 36 24.29 7.36 -22.03
CA GLN A 36 24.29 6.92 -20.65
C GLN A 36 24.46 5.39 -20.62
N LEU A 37 25.62 4.91 -20.11
CA LEU A 37 25.90 3.50 -20.05
C LEU A 37 24.99 2.71 -19.10
N GLY A 38 24.42 3.35 -18.08
CA GLY A 38 23.63 2.64 -17.10
C GLY A 38 23.00 3.54 -16.04
N PHE A 39 22.40 2.89 -15.07
CA PHE A 39 21.65 3.53 -14.01
C PHE A 39 21.87 2.79 -12.69
N VAL A 40 22.01 3.54 -11.60
CA VAL A 40 22.02 2.99 -10.24
C VAL A 40 20.60 3.05 -9.70
N ASP A 41 20.01 1.88 -9.50
CA ASP A 41 18.61 1.78 -8.98
C ASP A 41 18.55 2.12 -7.50
N HIS A 42 19.57 1.71 -6.72
CA HIS A 42 19.60 1.96 -5.29
C HIS A 42 21.02 1.90 -4.73
N ILE A 43 21.30 2.76 -3.75
CA ILE A 43 22.49 2.75 -2.90
C ILE A 43 22.03 2.57 -1.46
N GLY A 44 22.21 1.37 -0.90
CA GLY A 44 21.98 1.08 0.51
C GLY A 44 23.22 1.40 1.36
N LEU A 45 23.12 1.24 2.69
CA LEU A 45 24.26 1.43 3.57
C LEU A 45 25.30 0.29 3.45
N ARG A 46 24.91 -0.86 2.91
CA ARG A 46 25.76 -2.08 2.80
C ARG A 46 25.85 -2.64 1.41
N HIS A 47 25.11 -2.14 0.42
CA HIS A 47 25.08 -2.69 -0.93
C HIS A 47 24.67 -1.63 -1.95
N VAL A 48 24.95 -1.94 -3.23
CA VAL A 48 24.57 -1.14 -4.39
C VAL A 48 23.99 -2.05 -5.45
N HIS A 49 22.93 -1.61 -6.13
CA HIS A 49 22.41 -2.30 -7.31
C HIS A 49 21.95 -1.33 -8.40
N GLY A 50 21.91 -1.85 -9.61
CA GLY A 50 21.56 -1.09 -10.79
C GLY A 50 21.80 -1.93 -12.05
N TRP A 51 21.97 -1.24 -13.16
CA TRP A 51 22.31 -1.87 -14.42
C TRP A 51 23.26 -1.01 -15.24
N VAL A 52 24.03 -1.65 -16.11
CA VAL A 52 24.93 -0.99 -17.06
C VAL A 52 25.08 -1.85 -18.30
N MET A 53 25.09 -1.22 -19.48
CA MET A 53 25.21 -1.88 -20.78
C MET A 53 26.03 -1.00 -21.72
N ASP A 54 26.87 -1.62 -22.54
CA ASP A 54 27.47 -0.94 -23.68
C ASP A 54 26.45 -0.91 -24.85
N PRO A 55 25.97 0.26 -25.28
CA PRO A 55 25.04 0.35 -26.39
C PRO A 55 25.69 -0.06 -27.74
N ASP A 56 27.02 0.06 -27.86
CA ASP A 56 27.77 -0.29 -29.07
C ASP A 56 28.13 -1.78 -29.12
N ASP A 57 28.28 -2.42 -27.95
CA ASP A 57 28.50 -3.88 -27.83
C ASP A 57 27.60 -4.47 -26.70
N PRO A 58 26.31 -4.75 -26.98
CA PRO A 58 25.41 -5.34 -26.01
C PRO A 58 25.80 -6.77 -25.55
N ALA A 59 26.74 -7.42 -26.20
CA ALA A 59 27.26 -8.73 -25.76
C ALA A 59 28.30 -8.60 -24.64
N GLU A 60 28.97 -7.45 -24.55
CA GLU A 60 29.96 -7.20 -23.49
C GLU A 60 29.21 -7.04 -22.12
N ARG A 61 29.79 -7.63 -21.09
CA ARG A 61 29.34 -7.45 -19.70
C ARG A 61 30.28 -6.54 -18.96
N LEU A 62 29.84 -5.31 -18.72
CA LEU A 62 30.69 -4.28 -18.13
C LEU A 62 30.93 -4.53 -16.64
N SER A 63 32.12 -4.20 -16.17
CA SER A 63 32.41 -4.13 -14.74
C SER A 63 32.00 -2.76 -14.19
N VAL A 64 31.51 -2.73 -12.97
CA VAL A 64 31.17 -1.51 -12.23
C VAL A 64 31.92 -1.44 -10.91
N GLU A 65 32.20 -0.24 -10.45
CA GLU A 65 32.84 0.02 -9.17
C GLU A 65 32.11 1.12 -8.42
N ALA A 66 31.81 0.86 -7.15
CA ALA A 66 31.32 1.87 -6.21
C ALA A 66 32.50 2.51 -5.48
N PHE A 67 32.53 3.83 -5.41
CA PHE A 67 33.63 4.58 -4.79
C PHE A 67 33.14 5.90 -4.17
N LEU A 68 33.90 6.41 -3.21
CA LEU A 68 33.70 7.73 -2.65
C LEU A 68 34.60 8.74 -3.39
N PRO A 69 34.05 9.73 -4.11
CA PRO A 69 34.84 10.68 -4.89
C PRO A 69 35.85 11.50 -4.07
N GLU A 70 35.49 11.84 -2.82
CA GLU A 70 36.30 12.69 -1.94
C GLU A 70 37.60 12.02 -1.50
N THR A 71 37.55 10.72 -1.26
CA THR A 71 38.70 9.93 -0.78
C THR A 71 39.34 9.06 -1.87
N GLY A 72 38.59 8.80 -2.95
CA GLY A 72 38.94 7.81 -3.95
C GLY A 72 38.80 6.36 -3.46
N GLU A 73 38.24 6.13 -2.25
CA GLU A 73 38.07 4.81 -1.68
C GLU A 73 37.13 3.95 -2.53
N SER A 74 37.62 2.78 -2.98
CA SER A 74 36.80 1.77 -3.64
C SER A 74 36.08 0.91 -2.62
N LEU A 75 34.76 0.97 -2.65
CA LEU A 75 33.88 0.28 -1.70
C LEU A 75 33.37 -1.08 -2.21
N GLY A 76 33.61 -1.43 -3.47
CA GLY A 76 33.22 -2.70 -4.06
C GLY A 76 33.10 -2.63 -5.57
N ASN A 77 33.03 -3.81 -6.19
CA ASN A 77 32.82 -3.93 -7.62
C ASN A 77 32.07 -5.21 -7.98
N ALA A 78 31.49 -5.26 -9.18
CA ALA A 78 30.86 -6.44 -9.76
C ALA A 78 30.86 -6.36 -11.29
N VAL A 79 30.60 -7.51 -11.93
CA VAL A 79 30.28 -7.58 -13.37
C VAL A 79 28.74 -7.45 -13.50
N ALA A 80 28.28 -6.60 -14.38
CA ALA A 80 26.86 -6.41 -14.70
C ALA A 80 26.38 -7.56 -15.59
N SER A 81 26.03 -8.67 -14.98
CA SER A 81 25.59 -9.90 -15.63
C SER A 81 24.31 -10.49 -15.03
N GLN A 82 23.67 -9.76 -14.11
CA GLN A 82 22.46 -10.20 -13.45
C GLN A 82 21.23 -9.71 -14.20
N PHE A 83 20.11 -10.42 -14.01
CA PHE A 83 18.83 -9.99 -14.56
C PHE A 83 18.37 -8.68 -13.90
N ASN A 84 17.88 -7.74 -14.71
CA ASN A 84 17.24 -6.52 -14.21
C ASN A 84 15.97 -6.23 -15.04
N HIS A 85 14.81 -6.19 -14.40
CA HIS A 85 13.53 -6.01 -15.08
C HIS A 85 13.29 -4.57 -15.57
N GLY A 86 13.97 -3.58 -14.98
CA GLY A 86 13.87 -2.17 -15.39
C GLY A 86 14.41 -1.88 -16.81
N ILE A 87 15.03 -2.88 -17.45
CA ILE A 87 15.68 -2.74 -18.77
C ILE A 87 14.83 -3.41 -19.85
N ALA A 88 13.57 -3.06 -19.97
CA ALA A 88 12.74 -3.60 -21.05
C ALA A 88 13.09 -2.96 -22.40
N GLY A 89 13.32 -3.80 -23.42
CA GLY A 89 13.55 -3.36 -24.81
C GLY A 89 14.93 -2.78 -25.10
N VAL A 90 15.94 -3.04 -24.25
CA VAL A 90 17.31 -2.56 -24.39
C VAL A 90 18.24 -3.75 -24.65
N GLY A 91 19.22 -3.58 -25.53
CA GLY A 91 20.27 -4.57 -25.82
C GLY A 91 19.75 -5.84 -26.52
N ASP A 92 20.26 -7.00 -26.09
CA ASP A 92 19.96 -8.31 -26.65
C ASP A 92 18.65 -8.95 -26.13
N ASN A 93 17.82 -8.17 -25.43
CA ASN A 93 16.60 -8.60 -24.75
C ASN A 93 16.79 -9.65 -23.64
N SER A 94 18.03 -10.04 -23.32
CA SER A 94 18.32 -10.96 -22.21
C SER A 94 18.05 -10.34 -20.85
N ARG A 95 18.06 -9.01 -20.77
CA ARG A 95 18.01 -8.22 -19.53
C ARG A 95 19.11 -8.57 -18.52
N GLN A 96 20.21 -9.17 -18.96
CA GLN A 96 21.35 -9.62 -18.15
C GLN A 96 22.43 -8.53 -18.04
N TYR A 97 22.00 -7.32 -17.67
CA TYR A 97 22.88 -6.14 -17.52
C TYR A 97 22.87 -5.58 -16.11
N GLY A 98 22.16 -6.24 -15.20
CA GLY A 98 22.07 -5.86 -13.81
C GLY A 98 23.33 -6.15 -13.01
N PHE A 99 23.57 -5.37 -12.00
CA PHE A 99 24.57 -5.61 -10.97
C PHE A 99 23.97 -5.44 -9.58
N TRP A 100 24.41 -6.26 -8.67
CA TRP A 100 24.26 -6.12 -7.24
C TRP A 100 25.53 -6.59 -6.57
N PHE A 101 26.03 -5.82 -5.61
CA PHE A 101 27.17 -6.25 -4.81
C PHE A 101 27.15 -5.58 -3.43
N PRO A 102 27.64 -6.31 -2.38
CA PRO A 102 27.82 -5.74 -1.07
C PRO A 102 29.00 -4.76 -1.07
N LEU A 103 28.88 -3.70 -0.26
CA LEU A 103 29.98 -2.80 0.03
C LEU A 103 30.97 -3.48 0.98
N LYS A 104 32.25 -3.16 0.86
CA LYS A 104 33.32 -3.70 1.72
C LYS A 104 33.14 -3.35 3.19
N ARG A 105 32.39 -2.28 3.47
CA ARG A 105 31.97 -1.85 4.81
C ARG A 105 30.62 -1.17 4.76
N GLU A 106 29.98 -1.03 5.91
CA GLU A 106 28.82 -0.16 6.05
C GLU A 106 29.26 1.31 5.88
N ILE A 107 28.51 2.07 5.10
CA ILE A 107 28.72 3.49 4.87
C ILE A 107 27.76 4.32 5.72
N THR A 108 28.15 5.54 6.02
CA THR A 108 27.29 6.48 6.72
C THR A 108 26.21 7.06 5.79
N PRO A 109 25.12 7.63 6.31
CA PRO A 109 24.12 8.33 5.49
C PRO A 109 24.70 9.51 4.69
N GLU A 110 25.79 10.12 5.14
CA GLU A 110 26.47 11.19 4.42
C GLU A 110 27.28 10.62 3.24
N GLU A 111 28.04 9.55 3.49
CA GLU A 111 28.74 8.83 2.42
C GLU A 111 27.78 8.25 1.37
N GLN A 112 26.60 7.78 1.80
CA GLN A 112 25.56 7.26 0.91
C GLN A 112 25.13 8.30 -0.13
N LYS A 113 25.01 9.57 0.26
CA LYS A 113 24.66 10.66 -0.65
C LYS A 113 25.75 10.96 -1.66
N ASN A 114 27.02 10.73 -1.30
CA ASN A 114 28.17 11.09 -2.09
C ASN A 114 28.73 9.91 -2.89
N LEU A 115 28.32 8.67 -2.58
CA LEU A 115 28.79 7.47 -3.27
C LEU A 115 28.42 7.52 -4.75
N GLN A 116 29.40 7.17 -5.59
CA GLN A 116 29.23 7.08 -7.04
C GLN A 116 29.54 5.67 -7.55
N VAL A 117 28.94 5.32 -8.67
CA VAL A 117 29.21 4.07 -9.38
C VAL A 117 29.70 4.40 -10.79
N ARG A 118 30.83 3.81 -11.17
CA ARG A 118 31.45 4.02 -12.49
C ARG A 118 31.77 2.72 -13.19
N VAL A 119 31.95 2.80 -14.48
CA VAL A 119 32.58 1.73 -15.28
C VAL A 119 34.08 2.01 -15.34
N PRO A 120 34.94 1.16 -14.74
CA PRO A 120 36.38 1.37 -14.75
C PRO A 120 36.93 1.51 -16.20
N GLY A 121 37.78 2.50 -16.39
CA GLY A 121 38.39 2.78 -17.73
C GLY A 121 37.48 3.67 -18.62
N ARG A 122 36.27 3.99 -18.21
CA ARG A 122 35.39 4.97 -18.86
C ARG A 122 35.21 6.16 -17.94
N ASN A 123 35.19 7.37 -18.49
CA ASN A 123 35.01 8.59 -17.70
C ASN A 123 33.52 8.85 -17.31
N GLU A 124 32.68 7.86 -17.45
CA GLU A 124 31.25 7.96 -17.21
C GLU A 124 30.87 7.36 -15.87
N VAL A 125 30.10 8.13 -15.11
CA VAL A 125 29.48 7.70 -13.86
C VAL A 125 28.05 7.28 -14.17
N CYS A 126 27.65 6.12 -13.67
CA CYS A 126 26.26 5.70 -13.76
C CYS A 126 25.40 6.71 -13.00
N ARG A 127 24.31 7.17 -13.61
CA ARG A 127 23.41 8.12 -12.97
C ARG A 127 22.81 7.50 -11.71
N ALA A 128 23.12 8.07 -10.55
CA ALA A 128 22.41 7.70 -9.33
C ALA A 128 21.02 8.33 -9.38
N PRO A 129 19.96 7.55 -9.08
CA PRO A 129 18.64 8.13 -8.90
C PRO A 129 18.63 8.98 -7.64
N ASN A 130 17.56 9.75 -7.46
CA ASN A 130 17.23 10.23 -6.14
C ASN A 130 17.14 9.01 -5.19
N LEU A 131 17.95 8.98 -4.14
CA LEU A 131 18.04 7.84 -3.19
C LEU A 131 16.71 7.46 -2.54
N GLU A 132 15.73 8.36 -2.61
CA GLU A 132 14.35 8.15 -2.14
C GLU A 132 13.47 7.36 -3.12
N SER A 133 13.96 7.00 -4.32
CA SER A 133 13.11 6.50 -5.40
C SER A 133 12.80 5.00 -5.36
N TRP A 134 13.58 4.18 -4.65
CA TRP A 134 13.35 2.73 -4.63
C TRP A 134 12.35 2.32 -3.56
N HIS A 135 11.10 2.21 -3.97
CA HIS A 135 9.99 1.77 -3.14
C HIS A 135 9.32 0.54 -3.75
N PRO A 136 9.89 -0.66 -3.53
CA PRO A 136 9.36 -1.91 -4.11
C PRO A 136 7.97 -2.26 -3.56
N LEU A 137 7.61 -1.78 -2.38
CA LEU A 137 6.29 -1.98 -1.81
C LEU A 137 5.34 -0.88 -2.29
N LEU A 138 4.28 -1.28 -3.00
CA LEU A 138 3.18 -0.40 -3.34
C LEU A 138 2.35 -0.06 -2.10
N HIS A 139 2.22 -1.03 -1.20
CA HIS A 139 1.41 -0.88 -0.02
C HIS A 139 1.74 -1.95 1.01
N VAL A 140 1.76 -1.57 2.29
CA VAL A 140 1.79 -2.51 3.42
C VAL A 140 0.47 -2.43 4.15
N ALA A 141 -0.29 -3.52 4.14
CA ALA A 141 -1.51 -3.68 4.92
C ALA A 141 -1.21 -4.54 6.15
N MET A 142 -1.05 -3.90 7.30
CA MET A 142 -0.76 -4.58 8.57
C MET A 142 -2.02 -4.72 9.40
N ASP A 143 -2.11 -5.74 10.24
CA ASP A 143 -3.09 -5.85 11.32
C ASP A 143 -2.39 -6.17 12.63
N ILE A 144 -2.49 -5.24 13.58
CA ILE A 144 -1.92 -5.38 14.93
C ILE A 144 -2.81 -6.21 15.87
N VAL A 145 -4.03 -6.50 15.43
CA VAL A 145 -5.00 -7.40 16.09
C VAL A 145 -5.69 -8.25 15.02
N ASP A 146 -6.29 -9.36 15.40
CA ASP A 146 -7.03 -10.24 14.50
C ASP A 146 -8.55 -10.24 14.74
N ASN A 147 -9.07 -9.22 15.43
CA ASN A 147 -10.48 -9.13 15.78
C ASN A 147 -11.01 -7.70 15.64
N CYS A 148 -12.33 -7.58 15.66
CA CYS A 148 -13.07 -6.34 15.71
C CYS A 148 -14.17 -6.43 16.76
N ASN A 149 -14.55 -5.31 17.36
CA ASN A 149 -15.67 -5.22 18.31
C ASN A 149 -17.04 -5.19 17.61
N LEU A 150 -17.09 -5.07 16.30
CA LEU A 150 -18.31 -5.04 15.49
C LEU A 150 -18.49 -6.28 14.63
N ARG A 151 -19.73 -6.49 14.16
CA ARG A 151 -20.13 -7.57 13.24
C ARG A 151 -20.98 -7.00 12.11
N CYS A 152 -20.37 -6.11 11.34
CA CYS A 152 -21.04 -5.45 10.21
C CYS A 152 -21.47 -6.50 9.17
N PRO A 153 -22.71 -6.46 8.64
CA PRO A 153 -23.22 -7.45 7.69
C PRO A 153 -22.46 -7.46 6.35
N PHE A 154 -21.76 -6.38 6.05
CA PHE A 154 -20.96 -6.18 4.83
C PHE A 154 -19.45 -6.35 5.06
N CYS A 155 -19.02 -6.83 6.24
CA CYS A 155 -17.60 -6.94 6.54
C CYS A 155 -16.91 -7.89 5.57
N LEU A 156 -15.70 -7.49 5.11
CA LEU A 156 -14.87 -8.33 4.24
C LEU A 156 -14.16 -9.47 4.98
N TYR A 157 -14.37 -9.58 6.29
CA TYR A 157 -13.79 -10.63 7.13
C TYR A 157 -14.88 -11.41 7.85
N ASP A 158 -14.79 -12.74 7.79
CA ASP A 158 -15.71 -13.65 8.49
C ASP A 158 -15.27 -13.84 9.95
N TYR A 159 -15.92 -13.10 10.85
CA TYR A 159 -15.68 -13.22 12.30
C TYR A 159 -16.40 -14.38 12.95
N SER A 160 -17.20 -15.18 12.24
CA SER A 160 -17.97 -16.29 12.81
C SER A 160 -17.08 -17.33 13.50
N LYS A 161 -15.84 -17.46 13.07
CA LYS A 161 -14.84 -18.42 13.59
C LYS A 161 -13.87 -17.81 14.60
N VAL A 162 -13.90 -16.50 14.81
CA VAL A 162 -13.01 -15.85 15.77
C VAL A 162 -13.49 -16.13 17.19
N ARG A 163 -12.67 -16.79 17.99
CA ARG A 163 -12.98 -17.17 19.38
C ARG A 163 -12.16 -16.41 20.40
N LYS A 164 -11.00 -15.90 20.01
CA LYS A 164 -10.06 -15.20 20.86
C LYS A 164 -9.43 -14.06 20.07
N THR A 165 -9.11 -12.96 20.73
CA THR A 165 -8.36 -11.85 20.14
C THR A 165 -6.87 -12.05 20.40
N HIS A 166 -6.08 -11.95 19.37
CA HIS A 166 -4.64 -11.94 19.46
C HIS A 166 -4.11 -10.53 19.15
N PHE A 167 -2.97 -10.22 19.72
CA PHE A 167 -2.35 -8.91 19.64
C PHE A 167 -0.92 -9.05 19.14
N MET A 168 -0.50 -8.12 18.31
CA MET A 168 0.89 -8.02 17.88
C MET A 168 1.78 -7.68 19.08
N THR A 169 2.93 -8.31 19.19
CA THR A 169 3.94 -7.93 20.18
C THR A 169 4.76 -6.74 19.69
N GLN A 170 5.37 -6.02 20.61
CA GLN A 170 6.27 -4.92 20.25
C GLN A 170 7.44 -5.40 19.38
N GLU A 171 8.04 -6.54 19.67
CA GLU A 171 9.10 -7.15 18.86
C GLU A 171 8.67 -7.41 17.42
N THR A 172 7.45 -7.91 17.23
CA THR A 172 6.87 -8.12 15.89
C THR A 172 6.64 -6.79 15.18
N LEU A 173 6.15 -5.77 15.89
CA LEU A 173 6.00 -4.43 15.34
C LEU A 173 7.34 -3.83 14.91
N GLU A 174 8.37 -3.89 15.75
CA GLU A 174 9.70 -3.39 15.42
C GLU A 174 10.26 -4.06 14.16
N SER A 175 10.03 -5.35 14.00
CA SER A 175 10.38 -6.08 12.77
C SER A 175 9.56 -5.59 11.57
N ALA A 176 8.28 -5.29 11.76
CA ALA A 176 7.39 -4.76 10.72
C ALA A 176 7.77 -3.35 10.27
N LEU A 177 8.18 -2.50 11.21
CA LEU A 177 8.59 -1.11 10.91
C LEU A 177 9.81 -1.05 9.99
N ARG A 178 10.61 -2.12 9.91
CA ARG A 178 11.71 -2.25 8.94
C ARG A 178 11.25 -2.23 7.49
N LEU A 179 9.96 -2.48 7.21
CA LEU A 179 9.38 -2.36 5.86
C LEU A 179 9.11 -0.90 5.44
N MET A 180 9.08 0.04 6.38
CA MET A 180 8.69 1.42 6.09
C MET A 180 9.60 2.15 5.09
N PRO A 181 10.94 1.99 5.09
CA PRO A 181 11.80 2.61 4.08
C PRO A 181 11.42 2.23 2.65
N TYR A 182 10.80 1.06 2.45
CA TYR A 182 10.45 0.51 1.14
C TYR A 182 9.07 0.94 0.62
N THR A 183 8.35 1.82 1.35
CA THR A 183 7.07 2.40 0.97
C THR A 183 7.17 3.91 0.79
N LYS A 184 6.28 4.50 0.00
CA LYS A 184 6.06 5.95 -0.06
C LYS A 184 5.17 6.44 1.08
N ASP A 185 4.95 7.76 1.16
CA ASP A 185 3.99 8.35 2.08
C ASP A 185 2.56 7.82 1.81
N ARG A 186 1.80 7.60 2.89
CA ARG A 186 0.41 7.09 2.83
C ARG A 186 0.28 5.65 2.31
N GLU A 187 1.34 4.86 2.32
CA GLU A 187 1.33 3.48 1.83
C GLU A 187 1.48 2.44 2.95
N PHE A 188 1.67 2.86 4.22
CA PHE A 188 1.78 1.96 5.37
C PHE A 188 0.50 1.99 6.21
N TRP A 189 -0.38 1.02 5.96
CA TRP A 189 -1.65 0.90 6.65
C TRP A 189 -1.50 0.12 7.96
N PHE A 190 -1.49 0.84 9.07
CA PHE A 190 -1.17 0.32 10.40
C PHE A 190 -2.25 -0.60 10.99
N SER A 191 -3.48 -0.49 10.56
CA SER A 191 -4.54 -1.47 10.79
C SER A 191 -5.54 -1.43 9.65
N CYS A 192 -5.68 -2.57 8.98
CA CYS A 192 -6.40 -2.67 7.70
C CYS A 192 -7.83 -3.19 7.88
N LEU A 193 -7.99 -4.39 8.44
CA LEU A 193 -9.27 -5.10 8.49
C LEU A 193 -9.93 -5.08 9.85
N HIS A 194 -9.12 -5.04 10.88
CA HIS A 194 -9.54 -5.22 12.26
C HIS A 194 -9.54 -3.89 13.01
N GLU A 195 -10.13 -3.85 14.19
CA GLU A 195 -10.22 -2.60 14.96
C GLU A 195 -8.97 -2.37 15.81
N PRO A 196 -8.10 -1.40 15.44
CA PRO A 196 -6.82 -1.19 16.13
C PRO A 196 -6.98 -0.71 17.57
N SER A 197 -8.07 -0.04 17.91
CA SER A 197 -8.33 0.42 19.28
C SER A 197 -8.56 -0.71 20.28
N LEU A 198 -8.67 -1.97 19.82
CA LEU A 198 -8.68 -3.14 20.69
C LEU A 198 -7.27 -3.45 21.24
N HIS A 199 -6.21 -3.03 20.55
CA HIS A 199 -4.85 -3.24 21.03
C HIS A 199 -4.56 -2.31 22.22
N PRO A 200 -4.18 -2.85 23.40
CA PRO A 200 -3.97 -2.02 24.58
C PRO A 200 -2.86 -0.97 24.39
N ASP A 201 -1.84 -1.31 23.63
CA ASP A 201 -0.66 -0.46 23.41
C ASP A 201 -0.70 0.31 22.09
N PHE A 202 -1.87 0.47 21.47
CA PHE A 202 -1.98 1.08 20.12
C PHE A 202 -1.27 2.43 20.00
N LEU A 203 -1.49 3.36 20.94
CA LEU A 203 -0.84 4.67 20.91
C LEU A 203 0.69 4.57 21.13
N SER A 204 1.12 3.65 21.99
CA SER A 204 2.54 3.38 22.21
C SER A 204 3.18 2.85 20.92
N PHE A 205 2.47 2.01 20.17
CA PHE A 205 2.89 1.49 18.88
C PHE A 205 3.04 2.60 17.82
N LEU A 206 2.11 3.56 17.78
CA LEU A 206 2.26 4.74 16.90
C LEU A 206 3.50 5.57 17.27
N ASN A 207 3.82 5.67 18.56
CA ASN A 207 4.99 6.40 19.02
C ASN A 207 6.33 5.72 18.69
N LEU A 208 6.34 4.40 18.46
CA LEU A 208 7.53 3.67 18.00
C LEU A 208 7.86 3.96 16.53
N VAL A 209 6.91 4.50 15.77
CA VAL A 209 7.18 4.91 14.39
C VAL A 209 8.19 6.07 14.37
N PRO A 210 9.33 5.92 13.66
CA PRO A 210 10.32 6.99 13.57
C PRO A 210 9.70 8.30 13.05
N PRO A 211 9.99 9.46 13.64
CA PRO A 211 9.37 10.74 13.26
C PRO A 211 9.42 11.03 11.76
N ALA A 212 10.55 10.76 11.11
CA ALA A 212 10.73 10.96 9.67
C ALA A 212 9.82 10.08 8.80
N MET A 213 9.24 9.00 9.36
CA MET A 213 8.40 8.05 8.64
C MET A 213 6.91 8.13 9.00
N ARG A 214 6.52 9.00 9.94
CA ARG A 214 5.13 9.08 10.40
C ARG A 214 4.14 9.42 9.26
N LYS A 215 4.57 10.21 8.27
CA LYS A 215 3.72 10.52 7.09
C LYS A 215 3.44 9.32 6.18
N LYS A 216 4.15 8.21 6.36
CA LYS A 216 3.85 6.94 5.66
C LYS A 216 2.65 6.23 6.28
N VAL A 217 2.37 6.45 7.57
CA VAL A 217 1.40 5.71 8.38
C VAL A 217 0.00 6.29 8.29
N PHE A 218 -0.97 5.41 8.18
CA PHE A 218 -2.38 5.67 8.42
C PHE A 218 -3.06 4.41 8.98
N PHE A 219 -4.27 4.56 9.50
CA PHE A 219 -5.06 3.43 9.98
C PHE A 219 -6.56 3.68 9.79
N THR A 220 -7.36 2.62 9.91
CA THR A 220 -8.81 2.68 9.88
C THR A 220 -9.38 2.31 11.23
N SER A 221 -10.35 3.08 11.72
CA SER A 221 -11.08 2.77 12.96
C SER A 221 -12.57 3.02 12.81
N ASN A 222 -13.35 2.22 13.52
CA ASN A 222 -14.80 2.41 13.62
C ASN A 222 -15.20 3.37 14.76
N PHE A 223 -14.28 3.71 15.67
CA PHE A 223 -14.51 4.55 16.86
C PHE A 223 -15.78 4.18 17.68
N ALA A 224 -16.25 2.94 17.63
CA ALA A 224 -17.52 2.50 18.21
C ALA A 224 -17.40 1.96 19.65
N ARG A 225 -16.21 2.04 20.26
CA ARG A 225 -16.03 1.70 21.69
C ARG A 225 -15.67 2.95 22.48
N ARG A 226 -16.07 3.03 23.76
CA ARG A 226 -15.71 4.16 24.62
C ARG A 226 -14.20 4.29 24.76
N MET A 227 -13.67 5.46 24.41
CA MET A 227 -12.27 5.79 24.50
C MET A 227 -12.05 6.97 25.43
N PRO A 228 -10.95 6.99 26.21
CA PRO A 228 -10.60 8.15 27.03
C PRO A 228 -10.17 9.32 26.13
N GLU A 229 -10.31 10.53 26.65
CA GLU A 229 -9.91 11.76 25.96
C GLU A 229 -8.42 11.75 25.58
N SER A 230 -7.56 11.21 26.47
CA SER A 230 -6.12 11.06 26.21
C SER A 230 -5.80 10.25 24.96
N TYR A 231 -6.68 9.34 24.53
CA TYR A 231 -6.52 8.60 23.29
C TYR A 231 -6.59 9.54 22.07
N PHE A 232 -7.57 10.42 22.03
CA PHE A 232 -7.75 11.37 20.93
C PHE A 232 -6.67 12.46 20.94
N GLN A 233 -6.25 12.90 22.14
CA GLN A 233 -5.09 13.82 22.29
C GLN A 233 -3.80 13.17 21.77
N GLY A 234 -3.58 11.88 22.05
CA GLY A 234 -2.46 11.13 21.51
C GLY A 234 -2.49 11.02 20.00
N LEU A 235 -3.66 10.73 19.41
CA LEU A 235 -3.84 10.71 17.95
C LEU A 235 -3.57 12.07 17.32
N ALA A 236 -4.08 13.14 17.90
CA ALA A 236 -3.89 14.50 17.39
C ALA A 236 -2.43 14.92 17.31
N LYS A 237 -1.58 14.37 18.19
CA LYS A 237 -0.12 14.64 18.28
C LYS A 237 0.73 13.61 17.54
N SER A 238 0.14 12.57 16.95
CA SER A 238 0.90 11.44 16.38
C SER A 238 1.68 11.78 15.10
N GLU A 239 1.33 12.88 14.42
CA GLU A 239 1.95 13.34 13.18
C GLU A 239 1.87 12.31 12.01
N ILE A 240 1.05 11.27 12.13
CA ILE A 240 0.80 10.33 11.04
C ILE A 240 0.13 11.03 9.86
N SER A 241 0.01 10.34 8.72
CA SER A 241 -0.61 10.92 7.52
C SER A 241 -2.08 11.23 7.74
N HIS A 242 -2.87 10.21 8.08
CA HIS A 242 -4.31 10.36 8.26
C HIS A 242 -4.93 9.22 9.08
N VAL A 243 -6.16 9.45 9.50
CA VAL A 243 -7.03 8.46 10.12
C VAL A 243 -8.25 8.26 9.23
N ASN A 244 -8.52 7.02 8.84
CA ASN A 244 -9.74 6.64 8.18
C ASN A 244 -10.83 6.37 9.22
N ILE A 245 -11.92 7.12 9.17
CA ILE A 245 -13.10 6.97 10.02
C ILE A 245 -14.16 6.24 9.22
N SER A 246 -14.57 5.08 9.71
CA SER A 246 -15.62 4.30 9.07
C SER A 246 -17.00 4.77 9.52
N LEU A 247 -17.82 5.26 8.59
CA LEU A 247 -19.13 5.86 8.91
C LEU A 247 -20.08 5.68 7.72
N GLU A 248 -21.16 4.91 7.88
CA GLU A 248 -22.13 4.68 6.81
C GLU A 248 -23.31 5.67 6.81
N SER A 249 -23.66 6.25 7.96
CA SER A 249 -24.85 7.09 8.08
C SER A 249 -24.78 8.00 9.30
N LEU A 250 -25.44 9.17 9.24
CA LEU A 250 -25.71 10.06 10.37
C LEU A 250 -27.04 9.77 11.02
N THR A 251 -27.86 8.89 10.44
CA THR A 251 -29.12 8.41 11.02
C THR A 251 -28.83 7.27 11.98
N PRO A 252 -29.13 7.41 13.30
CA PRO A 252 -28.74 6.42 14.32
C PRO A 252 -29.16 4.98 14.00
N GLU A 253 -30.38 4.80 13.50
CA GLU A 253 -30.97 3.50 13.21
C GLU A 253 -30.24 2.82 12.04
N ILE A 254 -29.86 3.58 11.00
CA ILE A 254 -29.10 3.09 9.85
C ILE A 254 -27.67 2.76 10.30
N TYR A 255 -27.03 3.67 11.03
CA TYR A 255 -25.67 3.45 11.53
C TYR A 255 -25.58 2.18 12.39
N GLU A 256 -26.46 2.00 13.40
CA GLU A 256 -26.42 0.84 14.31
C GLU A 256 -26.75 -0.48 13.58
N ARG A 257 -27.61 -0.43 12.57
CA ARG A 257 -27.92 -1.59 11.71
C ARG A 257 -26.74 -1.99 10.85
N MET A 258 -26.08 -1.03 10.20
CA MET A 258 -24.91 -1.26 9.35
C MET A 258 -23.67 -1.61 10.16
N ARG A 259 -23.49 -0.99 11.31
CA ARG A 259 -22.39 -1.20 12.24
C ARG A 259 -22.84 -2.07 13.42
N LYS A 260 -23.32 -3.30 13.13
CA LYS A 260 -23.89 -4.19 14.15
C LYS A 260 -22.96 -4.37 15.34
N GLY A 261 -23.45 -3.96 16.52
CA GLY A 261 -22.71 -3.92 17.78
C GLY A 261 -22.22 -2.52 18.18
N ALA A 262 -22.29 -1.54 17.28
CA ALA A 262 -22.04 -0.15 17.61
C ALA A 262 -23.24 0.49 18.31
N ARG A 263 -22.99 1.61 19.00
CA ARG A 263 -23.99 2.52 19.56
C ARG A 263 -23.69 3.91 19.05
N PHE A 264 -24.61 4.50 18.33
CA PHE A 264 -24.42 5.80 17.70
C PHE A 264 -24.02 6.91 18.69
N PRO A 265 -24.62 7.02 19.89
CA PRO A 265 -24.18 8.02 20.88
C PRO A 265 -22.71 7.85 21.32
N ILE A 266 -22.20 6.61 21.39
CA ILE A 266 -20.79 6.37 21.73
C ILE A 266 -19.87 6.81 20.59
N PHE A 267 -20.26 6.54 19.35
CA PHE A 267 -19.52 7.03 18.19
C PHE A 267 -19.48 8.56 18.17
N MET A 268 -20.62 9.22 18.37
CA MET A 268 -20.72 10.68 18.39
C MET A 268 -19.85 11.30 19.50
N GLU A 269 -19.90 10.73 20.72
CA GLU A 269 -19.06 11.17 21.84
C GLU A 269 -17.55 11.09 21.47
N ASN A 270 -17.12 9.96 20.90
CA ASN A 270 -15.74 9.78 20.47
C ASN A 270 -15.36 10.74 19.32
N TRP A 271 -16.27 10.94 18.39
CA TRP A 271 -16.07 11.83 17.25
C TRP A 271 -15.90 13.28 17.69
N ASP A 272 -16.74 13.75 18.62
CA ASP A 272 -16.63 15.10 19.19
C ASP A 272 -15.30 15.28 19.95
N LYS A 273 -14.87 14.29 20.74
CA LYS A 273 -13.56 14.28 21.40
C LYS A 273 -12.40 14.33 20.39
N LEU A 274 -12.51 13.58 19.30
CA LEU A 274 -11.50 13.58 18.22
C LEU A 274 -11.38 14.98 17.60
N ILE A 275 -12.51 15.58 17.18
CA ILE A 275 -12.53 16.90 16.56
C ILE A 275 -11.99 17.96 17.50
N THR A 276 -12.40 17.92 18.78
CA THR A 276 -11.92 18.84 19.81
C THR A 276 -10.41 18.73 19.98
N ALA A 277 -9.88 17.52 20.18
CA ALA A 277 -8.44 17.31 20.38
C ALA A 277 -7.62 17.75 19.15
N PHE A 278 -8.13 17.51 17.93
CA PHE A 278 -7.47 17.92 16.70
C PHE A 278 -7.46 19.44 16.51
N ASN A 279 -8.52 20.13 16.92
CA ASN A 279 -8.59 21.59 16.86
C ASN A 279 -7.69 22.25 17.89
N GLU A 280 -7.65 21.73 19.13
CA GLU A 280 -6.84 22.28 20.23
C GLU A 280 -5.34 22.35 19.90
N VAL A 281 -4.81 21.36 19.19
CA VAL A 281 -3.38 21.32 18.83
C VAL A 281 -3.12 21.70 17.37
N ASN A 282 -4.15 22.11 16.63
CA ASN A 282 -4.07 22.33 15.18
C ASN A 282 -3.37 21.15 14.47
N SER A 283 -3.87 19.94 14.71
CA SER A 283 -3.25 18.69 14.26
C SER A 283 -2.98 18.68 12.76
N SER A 284 -1.79 18.23 12.38
CA SER A 284 -1.39 17.97 10.98
C SER A 284 -1.90 16.64 10.43
N VAL A 285 -2.54 15.83 11.27
CA VAL A 285 -3.14 14.55 10.87
C VAL A 285 -4.45 14.81 10.14
N ASN A 286 -4.60 14.24 8.94
CA ASN A 286 -5.83 14.38 8.17
C ASN A 286 -6.92 13.41 8.66
N LEU A 287 -8.17 13.79 8.52
CA LEU A 287 -9.32 12.91 8.72
C LEU A 287 -9.92 12.54 7.36
N TYR A 288 -9.99 11.25 7.08
CA TYR A 288 -10.64 10.69 5.90
C TYR A 288 -11.87 9.90 6.36
N TYR A 289 -12.98 10.05 5.67
CA TYR A 289 -14.20 9.30 5.96
C TYR A 289 -14.42 8.26 4.89
N ILE A 290 -14.53 7.01 5.32
CA ILE A 290 -14.77 5.87 4.43
C ILE A 290 -16.23 5.43 4.62
N ILE A 291 -17.00 5.53 3.55
CA ILE A 291 -18.43 5.27 3.55
C ILE A 291 -18.75 4.20 2.52
N MET A 292 -19.40 3.12 2.96
CA MET A 292 -19.97 2.16 2.02
C MET A 292 -21.36 2.63 1.61
N ALA A 293 -21.61 2.73 0.30
CA ALA A 293 -22.88 3.18 -0.23
C ALA A 293 -23.88 2.01 -0.35
N TYR A 294 -25.09 2.22 0.17
CA TYR A 294 -26.18 1.26 0.21
C TYR A 294 -27.49 1.95 -0.09
N LYS A 295 -28.54 1.18 -0.44
CA LYS A 295 -29.88 1.75 -0.66
C LYS A 295 -30.40 2.52 0.54
N SER A 296 -30.12 2.04 1.75
CA SER A 296 -30.60 2.66 2.98
C SER A 296 -29.95 3.99 3.34
N ASN A 297 -28.76 4.30 2.82
CA ASN A 297 -28.08 5.57 3.08
C ASN A 297 -27.92 6.44 1.82
N LEU A 298 -28.39 6.00 0.66
CA LEU A 298 -28.17 6.64 -0.63
C LEU A 298 -28.54 8.13 -0.61
N ASP A 299 -29.76 8.43 -0.17
CA ASP A 299 -30.33 9.78 -0.22
C ASP A 299 -29.59 10.77 0.72
N GLU A 300 -28.97 10.29 1.80
CA GLU A 300 -28.24 11.15 2.73
C GLU A 300 -26.78 11.42 2.30
N LEU A 301 -26.18 10.57 1.46
CA LEU A 301 -24.76 10.65 1.12
C LEU A 301 -24.30 12.01 0.58
N PRO A 302 -25.06 12.72 -0.30
CA PRO A 302 -24.63 14.05 -0.76
C PRO A 302 -24.60 15.10 0.35
N SER A 303 -25.63 15.14 1.23
CA SER A 303 -25.68 16.08 2.36
C SER A 303 -24.66 15.71 3.44
N MET A 304 -24.47 14.43 3.68
CA MET A 304 -23.48 13.90 4.61
C MET A 304 -22.06 14.25 4.15
N ALA A 305 -21.73 14.07 2.88
CA ALA A 305 -20.40 14.42 2.35
C ALA A 305 -20.11 15.93 2.57
N ARG A 306 -21.09 16.80 2.31
CA ARG A 306 -20.97 18.24 2.58
C ARG A 306 -20.73 18.52 4.06
N TYR A 307 -21.55 17.95 4.94
CA TYR A 307 -21.42 18.13 6.39
C TYR A 307 -20.04 17.67 6.92
N LEU A 308 -19.53 16.54 6.42
CA LEU A 308 -18.21 16.04 6.80
C LEU A 308 -17.09 17.02 6.43
N ILE A 309 -17.20 17.65 5.25
CA ILE A 309 -16.22 18.61 4.76
C ILE A 309 -16.31 19.92 5.56
N GLU A 310 -17.49 20.46 5.72
CA GLU A 310 -17.71 21.79 6.30
C GLU A 310 -17.57 21.79 7.82
N GLU A 311 -18.04 20.73 8.51
CA GLU A 311 -18.19 20.72 9.96
C GLU A 311 -17.30 19.70 10.68
N ARG A 312 -16.78 18.69 9.97
CA ARG A 312 -16.09 17.56 10.58
C ARG A 312 -14.65 17.36 10.09
N ARG A 313 -14.03 18.43 9.59
CA ARG A 313 -12.61 18.45 9.16
C ARG A 313 -12.26 17.39 8.12
N ALA A 314 -13.19 16.93 7.30
CA ALA A 314 -12.86 15.94 6.28
C ALA A 314 -11.86 16.53 5.28
N ALA A 315 -10.63 16.03 5.32
CA ALA A 315 -9.68 16.27 4.24
C ALA A 315 -10.06 15.44 3.00
N ARG A 316 -10.80 14.32 3.22
CA ARG A 316 -11.29 13.46 2.15
C ARG A 316 -12.51 12.67 2.61
N VAL A 317 -13.47 12.49 1.71
CA VAL A 317 -14.62 11.60 1.85
C VAL A 317 -14.55 10.59 0.71
N GLU A 318 -14.49 9.32 1.04
CA GLU A 318 -14.46 8.22 0.07
C GLU A 318 -15.74 7.41 0.18
N ILE A 319 -16.54 7.46 -0.86
CA ILE A 319 -17.77 6.68 -0.99
C ILE A 319 -17.46 5.49 -1.87
N ARG A 320 -17.68 4.29 -1.36
CA ARG A 320 -17.22 3.05 -1.97
C ARG A 320 -18.34 2.02 -2.07
N TYR A 321 -18.21 1.13 -3.05
CA TYR A 321 -19.02 -0.09 -3.09
C TYR A 321 -18.44 -1.18 -2.18
N THR A 322 -19.29 -2.10 -1.76
CA THR A 322 -18.87 -3.29 -1.01
C THR A 322 -18.56 -4.44 -1.98
N TYR A 323 -17.40 -5.04 -1.81
CA TYR A 323 -17.08 -6.26 -2.56
C TYR A 323 -17.99 -7.40 -2.12
N ASP A 324 -18.58 -8.09 -3.08
CA ASP A 324 -19.39 -9.26 -2.81
C ASP A 324 -18.48 -10.44 -2.39
N VAL A 325 -18.63 -10.84 -1.14
CA VAL A 325 -17.90 -11.98 -0.56
C VAL A 325 -18.88 -13.06 -0.11
N PRO A 326 -18.52 -14.35 -0.19
CA PRO A 326 -19.46 -15.45 -0.01
C PRO A 326 -20.21 -15.51 1.32
N PHE A 327 -19.71 -14.84 2.36
CA PHE A 327 -20.32 -14.83 3.70
C PHE A 327 -21.19 -13.59 3.96
N ILE A 328 -21.37 -12.68 3.00
CA ILE A 328 -22.43 -11.69 3.04
C ILE A 328 -23.76 -12.39 2.73
N GLU A 329 -24.76 -12.20 3.58
CA GLU A 329 -26.07 -12.80 3.41
C GLU A 329 -26.76 -12.32 2.14
N ALA A 330 -27.41 -13.23 1.39
CA ALA A 330 -28.12 -12.90 0.16
C ALA A 330 -29.18 -11.81 0.39
N ALA A 331 -29.96 -11.92 1.49
CA ALA A 331 -30.96 -10.91 1.86
C ALA A 331 -30.38 -9.50 2.01
N PHE A 332 -29.15 -9.38 2.55
CA PHE A 332 -28.48 -8.09 2.67
C PHE A 332 -28.10 -7.53 1.30
N ARG A 333 -27.56 -8.40 0.39
CA ARG A 333 -27.22 -7.99 -0.97
C ARG A 333 -28.45 -7.44 -1.71
N ASP A 334 -29.53 -8.21 -1.68
CA ASP A 334 -30.77 -7.89 -2.41
C ASP A 334 -31.41 -6.58 -1.89
N GLN A 335 -31.30 -6.31 -0.60
CA GLN A 335 -31.88 -5.13 0.03
C GLN A 335 -31.00 -3.89 -0.08
N GLU A 336 -29.68 -4.03 -0.01
CA GLU A 336 -28.77 -2.91 0.25
C GLU A 336 -27.82 -2.59 -0.91
N PHE A 337 -27.50 -3.52 -1.80
CA PHE A 337 -26.54 -3.21 -2.86
C PHE A 337 -27.16 -2.33 -3.93
N LEU A 338 -26.43 -1.24 -4.25
CA LEU A 338 -26.84 -0.27 -5.28
C LEU A 338 -26.76 -0.89 -6.69
N GLN A 339 -27.72 -0.50 -7.53
CA GLN A 339 -27.74 -0.80 -8.96
C GLN A 339 -27.02 0.32 -9.74
N GLU A 340 -26.85 0.13 -11.05
CA GLU A 340 -26.15 1.09 -11.90
C GLU A 340 -26.77 2.48 -11.85
N GLU A 341 -28.09 2.57 -11.87
CA GLU A 341 -28.86 3.82 -11.83
C GLU A 341 -28.65 4.57 -10.49
N ASP A 342 -28.54 3.85 -9.37
CA ASP A 342 -28.25 4.43 -8.05
C ASP A 342 -26.87 5.09 -8.03
N TRP A 343 -25.87 4.43 -8.64
CA TRP A 343 -24.52 4.96 -8.75
C TRP A 343 -24.45 6.17 -9.69
N ASP A 344 -25.20 6.17 -10.78
CA ASP A 344 -25.30 7.31 -11.70
C ASP A 344 -25.93 8.51 -11.00
N TRP A 345 -27.02 8.27 -10.25
CA TRP A 345 -27.63 9.31 -9.43
C TRP A 345 -26.66 9.87 -8.40
N LEU A 346 -25.96 9.01 -7.67
CA LEU A 346 -24.97 9.41 -6.66
C LEU A 346 -23.86 10.25 -7.29
N GLN A 347 -23.32 9.82 -8.41
CA GLN A 347 -22.29 10.55 -9.15
C GLN A 347 -22.75 11.96 -9.57
N ALA A 348 -24.01 12.11 -9.96
CA ALA A 348 -24.58 13.38 -10.37
C ALA A 348 -24.88 14.33 -9.20
N ASN A 349 -25.07 13.82 -7.99
CA ASN A 349 -25.52 14.60 -6.82
C ASN A 349 -24.43 14.85 -5.77
N LEU A 350 -23.28 14.17 -5.83
CA LEU A 350 -22.20 14.36 -4.86
C LEU A 350 -21.52 15.73 -5.00
N PRO A 351 -21.36 16.50 -3.90
CA PRO A 351 -20.60 17.74 -3.91
C PRO A 351 -19.11 17.47 -4.06
N HIS A 352 -18.35 18.43 -4.59
CA HIS A 352 -16.88 18.39 -4.68
C HIS A 352 -16.29 17.15 -5.41
N LEU A 353 -17.11 16.42 -6.15
CA LEU A 353 -16.63 15.32 -6.98
C LEU A 353 -15.68 15.88 -8.06
N GLY A 354 -14.50 15.25 -8.19
CA GLY A 354 -13.47 15.74 -9.12
C GLY A 354 -12.47 16.73 -8.53
N SER A 355 -12.75 17.35 -7.37
CA SER A 355 -11.79 18.18 -6.63
C SER A 355 -10.70 17.36 -5.92
N GLY A 356 -10.88 16.03 -5.80
CA GLY A 356 -10.06 15.12 -5.00
C GLY A 356 -10.48 15.04 -3.53
N GLN A 357 -11.38 15.91 -3.07
CA GLN A 357 -11.90 15.89 -1.70
C GLN A 357 -13.02 14.87 -1.53
N VAL A 358 -13.88 14.70 -2.54
CA VAL A 358 -14.84 13.60 -2.59
C VAL A 358 -14.42 12.62 -3.68
N VAL A 359 -14.34 11.35 -3.33
CA VAL A 359 -13.98 10.25 -4.24
C VAL A 359 -15.12 9.24 -4.24
N LEU A 360 -15.56 8.88 -5.43
CA LEU A 360 -16.56 7.85 -5.66
C LEU A 360 -15.87 6.64 -6.30
N ASP A 361 -15.84 5.54 -5.56
CA ASP A 361 -15.36 4.23 -6.03
C ASP A 361 -16.57 3.35 -6.32
N ARG A 362 -16.97 3.33 -7.58
CA ARG A 362 -18.13 2.56 -8.06
C ARG A 362 -17.72 1.27 -8.75
N PRO A 363 -18.56 0.21 -8.70
CA PRO A 363 -18.28 -1.02 -9.41
C PRO A 363 -18.36 -0.79 -10.93
N ALA A 364 -17.59 -1.59 -11.69
CA ALA A 364 -17.78 -1.66 -13.12
C ALA A 364 -19.03 -2.51 -13.42
N PHE A 365 -20.01 -1.92 -14.09
CA PHE A 365 -21.16 -2.64 -14.62
C PHE A 365 -20.83 -3.04 -16.06
N SER A 366 -20.58 -4.33 -16.33
CA SER A 366 -20.40 -4.82 -17.70
C SER A 366 -21.76 -5.04 -18.35
N LYS A 367 -21.94 -4.52 -19.55
CA LYS A 367 -23.17 -4.70 -20.34
C LYS A 367 -23.39 -6.14 -20.85
N THR A 368 -22.45 -7.03 -20.60
CA THR A 368 -22.50 -8.44 -21.02
C THR A 368 -22.12 -9.34 -19.86
N ARG A 369 -23.10 -9.83 -19.14
CA ARG A 369 -22.96 -10.77 -18.03
C ARG A 369 -23.59 -12.11 -18.40
N GLU A 370 -23.12 -12.75 -19.46
CA GLU A 370 -23.49 -14.16 -19.70
C GLU A 370 -22.33 -15.14 -19.82
N ASP A 371 -21.09 -14.68 -20.04
CA ASP A 371 -19.95 -15.59 -20.30
C ASP A 371 -18.70 -15.41 -19.44
N ASP A 372 -18.65 -14.45 -18.48
CA ASP A 372 -17.45 -14.22 -17.65
C ASP A 372 -17.59 -14.79 -16.23
N VAL A 373 -17.92 -16.07 -16.11
CA VAL A 373 -17.49 -16.88 -14.96
C VAL A 373 -16.09 -17.42 -15.29
N ALA A 374 -15.15 -16.54 -15.56
CA ALA A 374 -13.74 -16.92 -15.55
C ALA A 374 -13.40 -17.34 -14.13
N GLU A 375 -13.10 -18.60 -13.92
CA GLU A 375 -12.53 -19.11 -12.68
C GLU A 375 -11.31 -18.27 -12.32
N PRO A 376 -11.28 -17.57 -11.15
CA PRO A 376 -10.23 -16.60 -10.84
C PRO A 376 -8.92 -17.25 -10.36
N ASP A 377 -8.73 -18.53 -10.54
CA ASP A 377 -7.63 -19.29 -9.92
C ASP A 377 -6.55 -19.79 -10.89
N VAL A 378 -6.68 -19.52 -12.18
CA VAL A 378 -5.64 -19.90 -13.15
C VAL A 378 -4.84 -18.65 -13.51
N VAL A 379 -3.58 -18.57 -13.06
CA VAL A 379 -2.60 -17.66 -13.65
C VAL A 379 -2.60 -18.01 -15.14
N PRO A 380 -2.90 -17.07 -16.07
CA PRO A 380 -2.86 -17.39 -17.48
C PRO A 380 -1.53 -18.04 -17.84
N ALA A 381 -1.55 -19.15 -18.57
CA ALA A 381 -0.34 -19.90 -18.91
C ALA A 381 0.73 -19.02 -19.57
N ALA A 382 0.34 -17.98 -20.29
CA ALA A 382 1.22 -16.96 -20.85
C ALA A 382 2.13 -16.27 -19.81
N TYR A 383 1.72 -16.18 -18.54
CA TYR A 383 2.53 -15.56 -17.49
C TYR A 383 3.52 -16.54 -16.85
N SER A 384 3.24 -17.84 -16.86
CA SER A 384 4.16 -18.87 -16.37
C SER A 384 5.33 -19.14 -17.36
N GLU A 385 5.09 -18.98 -18.66
CA GLU A 385 6.09 -19.22 -19.70
C GLU A 385 6.97 -18.01 -19.99
N ALA A 386 6.48 -16.77 -19.81
CA ALA A 386 7.21 -15.55 -20.12
C ALA A 386 8.12 -15.05 -18.98
N GLY A 387 8.13 -15.72 -17.81
CA GLY A 387 8.88 -15.24 -16.64
C GLY A 387 8.33 -13.90 -16.12
N PHE A 388 7.11 -13.92 -15.61
CA PHE A 388 6.47 -12.76 -15.00
C PHE A 388 7.33 -12.15 -13.89
N LEU A 389 7.62 -10.88 -14.01
CA LEU A 389 8.32 -10.10 -13.00
C LEU A 389 7.42 -8.96 -12.54
N PRO A 390 7.03 -8.94 -11.27
CA PRO A 390 6.22 -7.87 -10.75
C PRO A 390 7.01 -6.56 -10.69
N ASP A 391 6.36 -5.46 -11.07
CA ASP A 391 6.93 -4.12 -10.97
C ASP A 391 7.05 -3.67 -9.50
N ARG A 392 6.07 -4.04 -8.69
CA ARG A 392 5.99 -3.71 -7.26
C ARG A 392 5.23 -4.81 -6.51
N TYR A 393 5.30 -4.75 -5.18
CA TYR A 393 4.71 -5.75 -4.31
C TYR A 393 3.64 -5.14 -3.39
N LEU A 394 2.58 -5.91 -3.12
CA LEU A 394 1.67 -5.70 -2.00
C LEU A 394 2.12 -6.58 -0.84
N ALA A 395 2.22 -6.00 0.33
CA ALA A 395 2.54 -6.72 1.57
C ALA A 395 1.30 -6.76 2.47
N ARG A 396 0.94 -7.97 2.92
CA ARG A 396 -0.02 -8.21 3.98
C ARG A 396 0.73 -8.74 5.19
N LEU A 397 0.67 -8.03 6.31
CA LEU A 397 1.36 -8.39 7.54
C LEU A 397 0.34 -8.65 8.65
N MET A 398 0.40 -9.82 9.25
CA MET A 398 -0.51 -10.25 10.31
C MET A 398 0.10 -9.99 11.69
N TRP A 399 -0.74 -10.02 12.72
CA TRP A 399 -0.39 -9.79 14.11
C TRP A 399 0.74 -10.70 14.65
N ASP A 400 0.91 -11.90 14.09
CA ASP A 400 1.95 -12.88 14.46
C ASP A 400 3.27 -12.71 13.69
N GLY A 401 3.35 -11.69 12.83
CA GLY A 401 4.50 -11.43 11.98
C GLY A 401 4.48 -12.16 10.64
N THR A 402 3.43 -12.90 10.33
CA THR A 402 3.26 -13.54 9.02
C THR A 402 3.13 -12.47 7.94
N LEU A 403 4.10 -12.43 7.04
CA LEU A 403 4.16 -11.56 5.87
C LEU A 403 3.76 -12.36 4.62
N GLU A 404 2.68 -11.94 3.96
CA GLU A 404 2.31 -12.42 2.64
C GLU A 404 2.66 -11.36 1.61
N LEU A 405 3.49 -11.69 0.64
CA LEU A 405 3.82 -10.83 -0.49
C LEU A 405 3.10 -11.26 -1.74
N ARG A 406 2.62 -10.26 -2.50
CA ARG A 406 2.05 -10.44 -3.83
C ARG A 406 2.71 -9.48 -4.80
N GLY A 407 3.12 -10.00 -5.93
CA GLY A 407 3.61 -9.19 -7.03
C GLY A 407 2.45 -8.58 -7.81
N ILE A 408 2.67 -7.35 -8.30
CA ILE A 408 1.73 -6.64 -9.16
C ILE A 408 2.44 -6.36 -10.47
N SER A 409 1.82 -6.71 -11.58
CA SER A 409 2.26 -6.31 -12.90
C SER A 409 1.08 -5.87 -13.75
N ARG A 410 1.39 -5.03 -14.73
CA ARG A 410 0.49 -4.69 -15.83
C ARG A 410 0.98 -5.44 -17.05
N ALA A 411 0.12 -6.23 -17.68
CA ALA A 411 0.47 -6.94 -18.89
C ALA A 411 0.67 -5.97 -20.07
N SER A 412 -0.13 -4.89 -20.14
CA SER A 412 0.02 -3.78 -21.09
C SER A 412 -0.75 -2.53 -20.62
N GLU A 413 -0.55 -1.38 -21.28
CA GLU A 413 -1.34 -0.15 -21.02
C GLU A 413 -2.82 -0.42 -21.32
N GLY A 414 -3.67 -0.39 -20.28
CA GLY A 414 -5.12 -0.63 -20.39
C GLY A 414 -5.60 -1.99 -19.87
N GLU A 415 -4.71 -2.96 -19.63
CA GLU A 415 -5.08 -4.25 -19.06
C GLU A 415 -5.25 -4.22 -17.53
N ALA A 416 -6.03 -5.17 -17.02
CA ALA A 416 -6.23 -5.32 -15.59
C ALA A 416 -4.91 -5.68 -14.90
N MET A 417 -4.65 -5.07 -13.73
CA MET A 417 -3.51 -5.46 -12.90
C MET A 417 -3.67 -6.92 -12.46
N VAL A 418 -2.61 -7.70 -12.65
CA VAL A 418 -2.54 -9.10 -12.20
C VAL A 418 -1.78 -9.16 -10.88
N GLU A 419 -2.37 -9.82 -9.89
CA GLU A 419 -1.76 -10.07 -8.58
C GLU A 419 -1.35 -11.53 -8.50
N ILE A 420 -0.08 -11.78 -8.24
CA ILE A 420 0.47 -13.14 -8.09
C ILE A 420 0.99 -13.31 -6.66
N PRO A 421 0.59 -14.37 -5.94
CA PRO A 421 1.22 -14.73 -4.69
C PRO A 421 2.69 -15.04 -4.90
N ILE A 422 3.57 -14.36 -4.19
CA ILE A 422 5.02 -14.57 -4.28
C ILE A 422 5.50 -15.50 -3.18
N LEU A 423 5.23 -15.12 -1.93
CA LEU A 423 5.65 -15.91 -0.78
C LEU A 423 4.83 -15.60 0.47
N THR A 424 4.91 -16.51 1.43
CA THR A 424 4.48 -16.30 2.82
C THR A 424 5.64 -16.62 3.73
N ARG A 425 6.06 -15.67 4.58
CA ARG A 425 7.18 -15.82 5.50
C ARG A 425 6.95 -15.02 6.79
N ASN A 426 7.62 -15.34 7.88
CA ASN A 426 7.59 -14.47 9.05
C ASN A 426 8.58 -13.32 8.85
N ILE A 427 8.16 -12.09 9.13
CA ILE A 427 9.00 -10.89 8.97
C ILE A 427 10.24 -10.92 9.87
N ARG A 428 10.17 -11.59 11.01
CA ARG A 428 11.30 -11.76 11.93
C ARG A 428 12.40 -12.66 11.39
N ASP A 429 12.07 -13.53 10.42
CA ASP A 429 13.00 -14.44 9.77
C ASP A 429 13.72 -13.81 8.57
N ILE A 430 13.52 -12.52 8.33
CA ILE A 430 14.16 -11.78 7.24
C ILE A 430 15.17 -10.81 7.85
N ASP A 431 16.44 -11.20 7.86
CA ASP A 431 17.51 -10.39 8.47
C ASP A 431 17.85 -9.16 7.63
N ASP A 432 17.98 -9.33 6.31
CA ASP A 432 18.35 -8.29 5.35
C ASP A 432 17.23 -8.08 4.32
N LEU A 433 16.45 -7.00 4.50
CA LEU A 433 15.34 -6.65 3.63
C LEU A 433 15.80 -6.12 2.26
N ASP A 434 16.99 -5.52 2.18
CA ASP A 434 17.52 -5.02 0.92
C ASP A 434 17.85 -6.20 0.00
N SER A 435 18.63 -7.16 0.49
CA SER A 435 18.93 -8.39 -0.23
C SER A 435 17.67 -9.20 -0.54
N PHE A 436 16.70 -9.20 0.39
CA PHE A 436 15.43 -9.88 0.21
C PHE A 436 14.64 -9.31 -0.97
N PHE A 437 14.37 -8.00 -1.01
CA PHE A 437 13.64 -7.37 -2.11
C PHE A 437 14.42 -7.44 -3.42
N TYR A 438 15.74 -7.30 -3.36
CA TYR A 438 16.57 -7.46 -4.54
C TYR A 438 16.46 -8.88 -5.13
N SER A 439 16.52 -9.91 -4.29
CA SER A 439 16.39 -11.31 -4.75
C SER A 439 15.06 -11.58 -5.42
N LEU A 440 13.97 -10.95 -4.95
CA LEU A 440 12.66 -11.06 -5.59
C LEU A 440 12.64 -10.47 -7.00
N ASN A 441 13.37 -9.38 -7.23
CA ASN A 441 13.48 -8.74 -8.53
C ASN A 441 14.37 -9.51 -9.52
N CYS A 442 15.32 -10.32 -9.01
CA CYS A 442 16.26 -11.09 -9.81
C CYS A 442 15.84 -12.54 -10.05
N SER A 443 14.92 -13.06 -9.23
CA SER A 443 14.49 -14.46 -9.31
C SER A 443 13.35 -14.59 -10.33
N LYS A 444 13.48 -15.53 -11.27
CA LYS A 444 12.28 -16.03 -11.96
C LYS A 444 11.39 -16.65 -10.89
N ILE A 445 10.13 -16.24 -10.85
CA ILE A 445 9.15 -16.84 -9.94
C ILE A 445 9.08 -18.34 -10.31
N PRO A 446 9.29 -19.25 -9.37
CA PRO A 446 9.13 -20.68 -9.66
C PRO A 446 7.72 -20.94 -10.14
N SER A 447 7.58 -21.60 -11.27
CA SER A 447 6.34 -22.07 -11.87
C SER A 447 5.51 -22.95 -10.95
#